data_f4916fa619b987f2c87229be11ab65ef
#
_entry.id   f4916fa619b987f2c87229be11ab65ef
#
_cell.length_a   1.000
_cell.length_b   1.000
_cell.length_c   1.000
_cell.angle_alpha   90.00
_cell.angle_beta   90.00
_cell.angle_gamma   90.00
#
_symmetry.space_group_name_H-M   'P 1'
#
loop_
_entity.id
_entity.type
_entity.pdbx_description
1 polymer ?
#
loop_
_entity_poly.entity_id
_entity_poly.type
_entity_poly.pdbx_seq_one_letter_code
_entity_poly.pdbx_strand_id
1 'polypeptide(L)'
;MNLESIQTFCLQLPQTTEGIKWGNDLCFMLSEKMYCVASLTGPFSCSFKCSDEDFAKLTEIPGIIPAPYMARNKWVNIHESSVLTDEEWEHYIGNSYQLILSKLPKKFQQSL
;
A
#
# COMPACT_ATOMS: atom_id res chain seq x y z
N MET A 1 -7.69 5.70 -9.75
CA MET A 1 -7.17 4.34 -9.45
C MET A 1 -8.29 3.49 -8.91
N ASN A 2 -8.39 2.24 -9.32
CA ASN A 2 -9.36 1.29 -8.80
C ASN A 2 -8.64 -0.01 -8.41
N LEU A 3 -9.37 -1.00 -7.93
CA LEU A 3 -8.75 -2.26 -7.49
C LEU A 3 -7.91 -2.90 -8.61
N GLU A 4 -8.45 -2.95 -9.83
CA GLU A 4 -7.72 -3.57 -10.95
C GLU A 4 -6.43 -2.82 -11.30
N SER A 5 -6.47 -1.50 -11.31
CA SER A 5 -5.26 -0.72 -11.63
C SER A 5 -4.23 -0.78 -10.50
N ILE A 6 -4.69 -0.85 -9.26
CA ILE A 6 -3.78 -1.07 -8.11
C ILE A 6 -3.09 -2.41 -8.26
N GLN A 7 -3.86 -3.46 -8.55
CA GLN A 7 -3.32 -4.81 -8.75
C GLN A 7 -2.30 -4.83 -9.90
N THR A 8 -2.65 -4.24 -11.03
CA THR A 8 -1.76 -4.18 -12.19
C THR A 8 -0.45 -3.48 -11.83
N PHE A 9 -0.53 -2.35 -11.15
CA PHE A 9 0.66 -1.60 -10.75
C PHE A 9 1.54 -2.40 -9.78
N CYS A 10 0.94 -2.96 -8.72
CA CYS A 10 1.70 -3.70 -7.72
C CYS A 10 2.38 -4.94 -8.32
N LEU A 11 1.69 -5.67 -9.17
CA LEU A 11 2.25 -6.89 -9.76
C LEU A 11 3.39 -6.62 -10.73
N GLN A 12 3.55 -5.38 -11.19
CA GLN A 12 4.70 -4.98 -12.01
C GLN A 12 5.95 -4.72 -11.15
N LEU A 13 5.78 -4.49 -9.85
CA LEU A 13 6.91 -4.25 -8.95
C LEU A 13 7.64 -5.58 -8.68
N PRO A 14 8.98 -5.59 -8.79
CA PRO A 14 9.75 -6.84 -8.70
C PRO A 14 9.51 -7.64 -7.43
N GLN A 15 9.39 -8.95 -7.54
CA GLN A 15 9.24 -9.91 -6.45
C GLN A 15 7.92 -9.79 -5.68
N THR A 16 6.97 -9.00 -6.17
CA THR A 16 5.67 -8.85 -5.51
C THR A 16 4.85 -10.14 -5.66
N THR A 17 4.31 -10.60 -4.54
CA THR A 17 3.31 -11.66 -4.52
C THR A 17 2.01 -11.09 -3.98
N GLU A 18 0.89 -11.76 -4.26
CA GLU A 18 -0.41 -11.34 -3.74
C GLU A 18 -1.08 -12.51 -3.04
N GLY A 19 -1.96 -12.18 -2.12
CA GLY A 19 -2.75 -13.16 -1.40
C GLY A 19 -3.94 -12.53 -0.73
N ILE A 20 -4.96 -13.32 -0.49
CA ILE A 20 -6.16 -12.84 0.19
C ILE A 20 -6.02 -13.13 1.67
N LYS A 21 -6.21 -12.10 2.51
CA LYS A 21 -6.19 -12.22 3.96
C LYS A 21 -7.50 -11.72 4.54
N TRP A 22 -7.86 -12.24 5.69
CA TRP A 22 -9.07 -11.85 6.42
C TRP A 22 -10.34 -11.96 5.59
N GLY A 23 -10.32 -12.83 4.57
CA GLY A 23 -11.47 -13.14 3.72
C GLY A 23 -11.80 -12.13 2.66
N ASN A 24 -11.40 -10.88 2.79
CA ASN A 24 -11.81 -9.81 1.89
C ASN A 24 -10.68 -8.87 1.44
N ASP A 25 -9.48 -9.04 1.95
CA ASP A 25 -8.38 -8.12 1.68
C ASP A 25 -7.35 -8.74 0.74
N LEU A 26 -7.14 -8.09 -0.41
CA LEU A 26 -6.10 -8.46 -1.34
C LEU A 26 -4.81 -7.75 -0.92
N CYS A 27 -3.82 -8.52 -0.52
CA CYS A 27 -2.57 -8.00 0.02
C CYS A 27 -1.44 -8.20 -0.98
N PHE A 28 -0.65 -7.17 -1.18
CA PHE A 28 0.56 -7.21 -2.02
C PHE A 28 1.77 -7.20 -1.11
N MET A 29 2.67 -8.15 -1.33
CA MET A 29 3.71 -8.47 -0.36
C MET A 29 5.07 -8.65 -1.01
N LEU A 30 6.10 -8.41 -0.17
CA LEU A 30 7.48 -8.80 -0.43
C LEU A 30 7.86 -9.77 0.68
N SER A 31 8.16 -11.04 0.32
CA SER A 31 8.55 -12.05 1.31
C SER A 31 7.62 -12.09 2.52
N GLU A 32 6.32 -12.14 2.27
CA GLU A 32 5.26 -12.19 3.28
C GLU A 32 5.03 -10.90 4.06
N LYS A 33 5.76 -9.83 3.78
CA LYS A 33 5.53 -8.52 4.39
C LYS A 33 4.70 -7.67 3.45
N MET A 34 3.51 -7.26 3.92
CA MET A 34 2.58 -6.44 3.14
C MET A 34 3.14 -5.04 2.93
N TYR A 35 2.91 -4.48 1.73
CA TYR A 35 3.17 -3.07 1.48
C TYR A 35 1.94 -2.35 0.94
N CYS A 36 0.89 -3.07 0.54
CA CYS A 36 -0.36 -2.49 0.06
C CYS A 36 -1.48 -3.50 0.27
N VAL A 37 -2.63 -3.02 0.70
CA VAL A 37 -3.81 -3.85 0.96
C VAL A 37 -5.02 -3.16 0.37
N ALA A 38 -5.82 -3.87 -0.44
CA ALA A 38 -7.01 -3.31 -1.05
C ALA A 38 -8.21 -4.23 -0.82
N SER A 39 -9.38 -3.65 -0.57
CA SER A 39 -10.60 -4.44 -0.36
C SER A 39 -11.07 -5.06 -1.67
N LEU A 40 -11.44 -6.34 -1.63
CA LEU A 40 -11.94 -7.06 -2.80
C LEU A 40 -13.39 -6.72 -3.09
N THR A 41 -14.18 -6.44 -2.07
CA THR A 41 -15.62 -6.17 -2.20
C THR A 41 -16.01 -4.99 -1.33
N GLY A 42 -17.21 -4.44 -1.59
CA GLY A 42 -17.73 -3.32 -0.81
C GLY A 42 -17.14 -1.99 -1.25
N PRO A 43 -17.23 -0.96 -0.43
CA PRO A 43 -16.69 0.35 -0.77
C PRO A 43 -15.17 0.29 -0.98
N PHE A 44 -14.66 1.16 -1.84
CA PHE A 44 -13.23 1.25 -2.10
C PHE A 44 -12.46 1.47 -0.80
N SER A 45 -11.38 0.72 -0.62
CA SER A 45 -10.49 0.89 0.53
C SER A 45 -9.11 0.37 0.14
N CYS A 46 -8.09 1.19 0.35
CA CYS A 46 -6.72 0.80 0.09
C CYS A 46 -5.81 1.38 1.16
N SER A 47 -4.94 0.55 1.70
CA SER A 47 -4.01 0.94 2.75
C SER A 47 -2.57 0.69 2.30
N PHE A 48 -1.67 1.57 2.70
CA PHE A 48 -0.25 1.41 2.44
C PHE A 48 0.56 2.12 3.52
N LYS A 49 1.84 1.76 3.62
CA LYS A 49 2.77 2.37 4.57
C LYS A 49 3.40 3.60 3.96
N CYS A 50 3.69 4.61 4.78
CA CYS A 50 4.38 5.80 4.33
C CYS A 50 5.38 6.28 5.37
N SER A 51 6.16 7.32 5.03
CA SER A 51 7.07 7.97 5.95
C SER A 51 6.30 8.76 7.01
N ASP A 52 6.97 9.12 8.10
CA ASP A 52 6.36 9.95 9.13
C ASP A 52 5.87 11.29 8.55
N GLU A 53 6.66 11.88 7.67
CA GLU A 53 6.31 13.14 7.01
C GLU A 53 5.08 12.99 6.14
N ASP A 54 5.06 11.96 5.29
CA ASP A 54 3.92 11.71 4.41
C ASP A 54 2.66 11.33 5.20
N PHE A 55 2.82 10.59 6.30
CA PHE A 55 1.69 10.24 7.16
C PHE A 55 1.00 11.50 7.69
N ALA A 56 1.78 12.45 8.21
CA ALA A 56 1.23 13.71 8.72
C ALA A 56 0.52 14.50 7.62
N LYS A 57 1.10 14.53 6.43
CA LYS A 57 0.58 15.28 5.29
C LYS A 57 -0.67 14.63 4.71
N LEU A 58 -0.63 13.31 4.49
CA LEU A 58 -1.73 12.58 3.87
C LEU A 58 -2.97 12.55 4.76
N THR A 59 -2.79 12.38 6.07
CA THR A 59 -3.93 12.26 6.98
C THR A 59 -4.69 13.58 7.18
N GLU A 60 -4.17 14.70 6.65
CA GLU A 60 -4.89 15.96 6.63
C GLU A 60 -5.88 16.03 5.46
N ILE A 61 -5.75 15.15 4.46
CA ILE A 61 -6.61 15.14 3.29
C ILE A 61 -7.92 14.42 3.60
N PRO A 62 -9.10 15.05 3.40
CA PRO A 62 -10.37 14.35 3.57
C PRO A 62 -10.41 13.10 2.68
N GLY A 63 -10.80 11.96 3.24
CA GLY A 63 -10.79 10.68 2.53
C GLY A 63 -9.58 9.81 2.85
N ILE A 64 -8.61 10.35 3.58
CA ILE A 64 -7.41 9.60 4.01
C ILE A 64 -7.37 9.65 5.54
N ILE A 65 -7.33 8.48 6.15
CA ILE A 65 -7.29 8.36 7.61
C ILE A 65 -6.10 7.48 8.02
N PRO A 66 -5.64 7.60 9.28
CA PRO A 66 -4.71 6.60 9.82
C PRO A 66 -5.35 5.22 9.72
N ALA A 67 -4.63 4.24 9.23
CA ALA A 67 -5.19 2.90 9.04
C ALA A 67 -5.51 2.27 10.39
N PRO A 68 -6.72 1.73 10.59
CA PRO A 68 -7.06 1.07 11.84
C PRO A 68 -6.05 -0.03 12.17
N TYR A 69 -5.62 -0.09 13.45
CA TYR A 69 -4.66 -1.06 13.98
C TYR A 69 -3.24 -0.96 13.41
N MET A 70 -3.01 -0.12 12.40
CA MET A 70 -1.72 -0.02 11.72
C MET A 70 -1.14 1.41 11.73
N ALA A 71 -1.82 2.36 12.36
CA ALA A 71 -1.40 3.76 12.38
C ALA A 71 -0.05 3.95 13.07
N ARG A 72 0.26 3.13 14.07
CA ARG A 72 1.55 3.19 14.79
C ARG A 72 2.73 3.03 13.81
N ASN A 73 2.56 2.20 12.79
CA ASN A 73 3.59 1.93 11.81
C ASN A 73 3.47 2.82 10.57
N LYS A 74 2.71 3.93 10.70
CA LYS A 74 2.53 4.93 9.65
C LYS A 74 1.87 4.38 8.40
N TRP A 75 0.86 3.55 8.61
CA TRP A 75 -0.05 3.13 7.55
C TRP A 75 -1.23 4.08 7.47
N VAL A 76 -1.64 4.40 6.25
CA VAL A 76 -2.84 5.19 5.98
C VAL A 76 -3.87 4.32 5.28
N ASN A 77 -5.14 4.69 5.41
CA ASN A 77 -6.24 4.07 4.67
C ASN A 77 -6.93 5.13 3.83
N ILE A 78 -7.09 4.84 2.55
CA ILE A 78 -7.76 5.74 1.61
C ILE A 78 -9.07 5.06 1.19
N HIS A 79 -10.19 5.71 1.50
CA HIS A 79 -11.51 5.18 1.16
C HIS A 79 -12.21 6.01 0.07
N GLU A 80 -11.47 6.90 -0.57
CA GLU A 80 -11.94 7.73 -1.67
C GLU A 80 -10.85 7.79 -2.73
N SER A 81 -10.99 7.01 -3.80
CA SER A 81 -9.89 6.87 -4.77
C SER A 81 -9.52 8.17 -5.47
N SER A 82 -10.48 9.11 -5.56
CA SER A 82 -10.27 10.37 -6.28
C SER A 82 -9.45 11.41 -5.50
N VAL A 83 -9.09 11.16 -4.23
CA VAL A 83 -8.31 12.12 -3.45
C VAL A 83 -6.86 12.22 -3.91
N LEU A 84 -6.39 11.22 -4.67
CA LEU A 84 -5.05 11.22 -5.27
C LEU A 84 -5.19 11.00 -6.79
N THR A 85 -4.30 11.63 -7.55
CA THR A 85 -4.18 11.32 -8.98
C THR A 85 -3.57 9.93 -9.15
N ASP A 86 -3.68 9.36 -10.34
CA ASP A 86 -3.06 8.05 -10.61
C ASP A 86 -1.55 8.11 -10.39
N GLU A 87 -0.90 9.22 -10.78
CA GLU A 87 0.53 9.41 -10.57
C GLU A 87 0.88 9.44 -9.08
N GLU A 88 0.05 10.11 -8.28
CA GLU A 88 0.26 10.16 -6.83
C GLU A 88 0.05 8.78 -6.20
N TRP A 89 -0.96 8.04 -6.64
CA TRP A 89 -1.17 6.67 -6.19
C TRP A 89 0.06 5.81 -6.44
N GLU A 90 0.60 5.85 -7.65
CA GLU A 90 1.79 5.08 -8.00
C GLU A 90 3.00 5.51 -7.18
N HIS A 91 3.14 6.80 -6.96
CA HIS A 91 4.23 7.35 -6.16
C HIS A 91 4.18 6.82 -4.72
N TYR A 92 3.02 6.91 -4.06
CA TYR A 92 2.91 6.50 -2.66
C TYR A 92 2.96 4.99 -2.49
N ILE A 93 2.34 4.23 -3.37
CA ILE A 93 2.44 2.76 -3.32
C ILE A 93 3.89 2.33 -3.57
N GLY A 94 4.55 2.96 -4.54
CA GLY A 94 5.96 2.70 -4.83
C GLY A 94 6.85 3.00 -3.63
N ASN A 95 6.57 4.09 -2.91
CA ASN A 95 7.30 4.41 -1.69
C ASN A 95 7.06 3.38 -0.59
N SER A 96 5.82 2.90 -0.46
CA SER A 96 5.51 1.84 0.50
C SER A 96 6.30 0.57 0.18
N TYR A 97 6.35 0.20 -1.09
CA TYR A 97 7.16 -0.93 -1.57
C TYR A 97 8.63 -0.75 -1.14
N GLN A 98 9.21 0.43 -1.37
CA GLN A 98 10.60 0.70 -1.02
C GLN A 98 10.84 0.65 0.50
N LEU A 99 9.91 1.16 1.29
CA LEU A 99 10.01 1.12 2.74
C LEU A 99 10.04 -0.32 3.27
N ILE A 100 9.19 -1.18 2.73
CA ILE A 100 9.15 -2.58 3.13
C ILE A 100 10.41 -3.29 2.62
N LEU A 101 10.80 -3.04 1.38
CA LEU A 101 11.99 -3.65 0.78
C LEU A 101 13.25 -3.34 1.62
N SER A 102 13.37 -2.10 2.10
CA SER A 102 14.54 -1.68 2.88
C SER A 102 14.68 -2.41 4.21
N LYS A 103 13.62 -3.02 4.70
CA LYS A 103 13.61 -3.78 5.96
C LYS A 103 13.92 -5.27 5.77
N LEU A 104 14.03 -5.71 4.53
CA LEU A 104 14.31 -7.11 4.23
C LEU A 104 15.81 -7.37 4.20
N PRO A 105 16.25 -8.63 4.37
CA PRO A 105 17.67 -8.95 4.26
C PRO A 105 18.26 -8.50 2.95
N LYS A 106 19.53 -8.11 2.96
CA LYS A 106 20.25 -7.67 1.75
C LYS A 106 20.19 -8.71 0.64
N LYS A 107 20.24 -9.98 1.02
CA LYS A 107 20.17 -11.08 0.06
C LYS A 107 18.90 -11.02 -0.77
N PHE A 108 17.77 -10.72 -0.13
CA PHE A 108 16.49 -10.54 -0.84
C PHE A 108 16.55 -9.32 -1.75
N GLN A 109 17.07 -8.20 -1.23
CA GLN A 109 17.17 -6.96 -2.01
C GLN A 109 18.04 -7.13 -3.25
N GLN A 110 19.11 -7.90 -3.15
CA GLN A 110 20.03 -8.13 -4.25
C GLN A 110 19.45 -9.05 -5.33
N SER A 111 18.39 -9.79 -5.02
CA SER A 111 17.76 -10.70 -5.99
C SER A 111 16.78 -9.99 -6.93
N LEU A 112 16.56 -8.71 -6.74
CA LEU A 112 15.64 -7.93 -7.57
C LEU A 112 16.24 -7.57 -8.92
#